data_03d3066a5f29563f9824278abf84f79b
#
_entry.id   03d3066a5f29563f9824278abf84f79b
#
_cell.length_a   1.000
_cell.length_b   1.000
_cell.length_c   1.000
_cell.angle_alpha   90.00
_cell.angle_beta   90.00
_cell.angle_gamma   90.00
#
_symmetry.space_group_name_H-M   'P 1'
#
loop_
_entity.id
_entity.type
_entity.pdbx_description
1 polymer ?
#
loop_
_entity_poly.entity_id
_entity_poly.type
_entity_poly.pdbx_seq_one_letter_code
_entity_poly.pdbx_strand_id
1 'polypeptide(L)'
;MVMTFALAPELAPIVRPGLLWLEGATVVAREPRMDAPILATEAAVRARPPAESAAVRTMYKRVGIDPTKRRPSSEALLRRLLKGEPLPRVNSMVDVCNWCSLEFQLPYGLYDAARIDGDVELRLGRPGELYAGIRKDAVHVDGRITLADVRGPFGNPTSDSARTMVTTATTRALLVIFAPHELRAGAITQVLDVTSARMTEFTDAAETARWLG
;
A
#
# COMPACT_ATOMS: atom_id res chain seq x y z
N MET A 1 -1.53 8.34 -22.25
CA MET A 1 -0.73 9.32 -21.49
C MET A 1 -0.03 8.54 -20.39
N VAL A 2 1.30 8.58 -20.32
CA VAL A 2 2.05 7.88 -19.27
C VAL A 2 1.90 8.73 -18.01
N MET A 3 1.31 8.17 -16.95
CA MET A 3 1.22 8.80 -15.63
C MET A 3 2.62 8.92 -15.06
N THR A 4 3.06 10.12 -14.69
CA THR A 4 4.35 10.34 -14.03
C THR A 4 4.21 10.28 -12.51
N PHE A 5 5.32 10.01 -11.82
CA PHE A 5 5.39 10.03 -10.37
C PHE A 5 6.48 10.98 -9.90
N ALA A 6 6.16 11.80 -8.91
CA ALA A 6 7.11 12.69 -8.24
C ALA A 6 7.15 12.41 -6.73
N LEU A 7 8.37 12.41 -6.17
CA LEU A 7 8.60 12.40 -4.74
C LEU A 7 9.01 13.80 -4.30
N ALA A 8 8.24 14.40 -3.40
CA ALA A 8 8.56 15.72 -2.86
C ALA A 8 9.90 15.69 -2.10
N PRO A 9 10.78 16.69 -2.30
CA PRO A 9 12.13 16.68 -1.74
C PRO A 9 12.20 16.51 -0.22
N GLU A 10 11.23 17.05 0.51
CA GLU A 10 11.15 16.92 1.97
C GLU A 10 10.88 15.50 2.44
N LEU A 11 10.29 14.65 1.59
CA LEU A 11 10.04 13.24 1.91
C LEU A 11 11.20 12.30 1.53
N ALA A 12 12.09 12.72 0.62
CA ALA A 12 13.21 11.88 0.16
C ALA A 12 14.08 11.31 1.30
N PRO A 13 14.41 12.07 2.39
CA PRO A 13 15.14 11.49 3.52
C PRO A 13 14.28 10.62 4.46
N ILE A 14 12.98 10.55 4.26
CA ILE A 14 12.03 9.89 5.16
C ILE A 14 11.48 8.60 4.55
N VAL A 15 11.12 8.65 3.25
CA VAL A 15 10.46 7.56 2.53
C VAL A 15 11.27 7.20 1.29
N ARG A 16 11.41 5.92 1.04
CA ARG A 16 11.89 5.37 -0.23
C ARG A 16 10.74 4.55 -0.84
N PRO A 17 9.82 5.17 -1.55
CA PRO A 17 8.68 4.42 -2.07
C PRO A 17 9.09 3.49 -3.22
N GLY A 18 8.40 2.35 -3.31
CA GLY A 18 8.42 1.48 -4.46
C GLY A 18 7.05 1.49 -5.12
N LEU A 19 6.99 1.66 -6.43
CA LEU A 19 5.73 1.72 -7.17
C LEU A 19 5.70 0.69 -8.30
N LEU A 20 4.50 0.13 -8.54
CA LEU A 20 4.18 -0.70 -9.70
C LEU A 20 2.97 -0.11 -10.41
N TRP A 21 3.07 0.08 -11.72
CA TRP A 21 1.93 0.28 -12.60
C TRP A 21 1.53 -1.06 -13.20
N LEU A 22 0.27 -1.42 -13.01
CA LEU A 22 -0.29 -2.71 -13.35
C LEU A 22 -1.44 -2.51 -14.34
N GLU A 23 -1.44 -3.27 -15.43
CA GLU A 23 -2.49 -3.22 -16.46
C GLU A 23 -3.02 -4.61 -16.82
N GLY A 24 -4.20 -4.66 -17.40
CA GLY A 24 -4.82 -5.91 -17.85
C GLY A 24 -5.35 -6.79 -16.71
N ALA A 25 -5.53 -6.24 -15.51
CA ALA A 25 -5.98 -7.00 -14.36
C ALA A 25 -7.40 -7.57 -14.55
N THR A 26 -7.56 -8.82 -14.12
CA THR A 26 -8.85 -9.50 -13.90
C THR A 26 -9.07 -9.61 -12.41
N VAL A 27 -9.87 -8.71 -11.83
CA VAL A 27 -10.14 -8.68 -10.39
C VAL A 27 -11.42 -9.46 -10.06
N VAL A 28 -11.29 -10.53 -9.30
CA VAL A 28 -12.40 -11.36 -8.83
C VAL A 28 -12.68 -11.15 -7.35
N ALA A 29 -13.94 -11.32 -6.93
CA ALA A 29 -14.33 -11.14 -5.53
C ALA A 29 -13.60 -12.13 -4.58
N ARG A 30 -13.29 -13.32 -5.07
CA ARG A 30 -12.52 -14.34 -4.35
C ARG A 30 -11.66 -15.15 -5.34
N GLU A 31 -10.37 -15.29 -5.05
CA GLU A 31 -9.46 -16.16 -5.78
C GLU A 31 -9.03 -17.33 -4.87
N PRO A 32 -9.60 -18.54 -5.08
CA PRO A 32 -9.35 -19.68 -4.18
C PRO A 32 -7.90 -20.18 -4.17
N ARG A 33 -7.14 -19.98 -5.27
CA ARG A 33 -5.72 -20.38 -5.35
C ARG A 33 -4.86 -19.68 -4.29
N MET A 34 -5.28 -18.52 -3.81
CA MET A 34 -4.58 -17.79 -2.74
C MET A 34 -4.84 -18.35 -1.33
N ASP A 35 -5.82 -19.22 -1.13
CA ASP A 35 -6.22 -19.64 0.23
C ASP A 35 -5.08 -20.39 0.95
N ALA A 36 -4.51 -21.40 0.31
CA ALA A 36 -3.44 -22.18 0.90
C ALA A 36 -2.16 -21.35 1.17
N PRO A 37 -1.62 -20.56 0.22
CA PRO A 37 -0.42 -19.77 0.48
C PRO A 37 -0.65 -18.64 1.51
N ILE A 38 -1.82 -18.02 1.56
CA ILE A 38 -2.14 -17.03 2.60
C ILE A 38 -2.20 -17.70 3.97
N LEU A 39 -2.88 -18.84 4.11
CA LEU A 39 -2.94 -19.60 5.36
C LEU A 39 -1.55 -20.03 5.83
N ALA A 40 -0.67 -20.45 4.92
CA ALA A 40 0.72 -20.80 5.25
C ALA A 40 1.48 -19.57 5.78
N THR A 41 1.33 -18.41 5.16
CA THR A 41 1.93 -17.15 5.64
C THR A 41 1.39 -16.76 7.02
N GLU A 42 0.07 -16.84 7.21
CA GLU A 42 -0.55 -16.56 8.51
C GLU A 42 -0.03 -17.49 9.61
N ALA A 43 0.10 -18.78 9.32
CA ALA A 43 0.63 -19.76 10.26
C ALA A 43 2.09 -19.46 10.62
N ALA A 44 2.94 -19.14 9.62
CA ALA A 44 4.33 -18.78 9.83
C ALA A 44 4.47 -17.51 10.68
N VAL A 45 3.66 -16.48 10.39
CA VAL A 45 3.66 -15.23 11.17
C VAL A 45 3.17 -15.45 12.60
N ARG A 46 2.16 -16.30 12.83
CA ARG A 46 1.72 -16.66 14.19
C ARG A 46 2.78 -17.44 14.97
N ALA A 47 3.44 -18.39 14.31
CA ALA A 47 4.50 -19.20 14.94
C ALA A 47 5.71 -18.37 15.32
N ARG A 48 6.06 -17.39 14.50
CA ARG A 48 7.18 -16.47 14.72
C ARG A 48 6.78 -15.03 14.36
N PRO A 49 6.06 -14.36 15.25
CA PRO A 49 5.61 -12.99 14.98
C PRO A 49 6.80 -12.06 14.70
N PRO A 50 6.77 -11.31 13.60
CA PRO A 50 7.78 -10.28 13.37
C PRO A 50 7.64 -9.19 14.45
N ALA A 51 8.77 -8.59 14.83
CA ALA A 51 8.73 -7.38 15.62
C ALA A 51 8.07 -6.24 14.83
N GLU A 52 7.35 -5.35 15.51
CA GLU A 52 6.86 -4.13 14.89
C GLU A 52 8.03 -3.38 14.24
N SER A 53 7.89 -3.00 12.97
CA SER A 53 8.98 -2.40 12.20
C SER A 53 9.41 -1.05 12.79
N ALA A 54 10.55 -1.03 13.49
CA ALA A 54 11.11 0.20 14.07
C ALA A 54 11.34 1.28 13.00
N ALA A 55 11.77 0.88 11.79
CA ALA A 55 11.99 1.80 10.68
C ALA A 55 10.68 2.42 10.19
N VAL A 56 9.61 1.63 10.01
CA VAL A 56 8.28 2.14 9.64
C VAL A 56 7.75 3.09 10.72
N ARG A 57 7.92 2.76 12.00
CA ARG A 57 7.51 3.63 13.10
C ARG A 57 8.31 4.93 13.14
N THR A 58 9.61 4.87 12.84
CA THR A 58 10.46 6.06 12.72
C THR A 58 10.01 6.96 11.57
N MET A 59 9.67 6.38 10.41
CA MET A 59 9.10 7.11 9.27
C MET A 59 7.85 7.92 9.68
N TYR A 60 6.93 7.32 10.45
CA TYR A 60 5.74 8.01 10.95
C TYR A 60 6.10 9.16 11.92
N LYS A 61 7.01 8.90 12.87
CA LYS A 61 7.44 9.91 13.85
C LYS A 61 8.12 11.11 13.19
N ARG A 62 8.88 10.90 12.11
CA ARG A 62 9.55 11.98 11.36
C ARG A 62 8.57 12.97 10.74
N VAL A 63 7.34 12.55 10.46
CA VAL A 63 6.27 13.44 10.00
C VAL A 63 5.27 13.79 11.12
N GLY A 64 5.69 13.72 12.38
CA GLY A 64 4.88 14.13 13.53
C GLY A 64 3.71 13.19 13.87
N ILE A 65 3.66 11.98 13.31
CA ILE A 65 2.59 11.02 13.58
C ILE A 65 3.01 10.05 14.68
N ASP A 66 2.19 9.93 15.72
CA ASP A 66 2.32 8.85 16.70
C ASP A 66 1.79 7.53 16.12
N PRO A 67 2.67 6.53 15.84
CA PRO A 67 2.26 5.26 15.25
C PRO A 67 1.43 4.39 16.21
N THR A 68 1.34 4.72 17.49
CA THR A 68 0.46 4.02 18.44
C THR A 68 -0.99 4.45 18.30
N LYS A 69 -1.22 5.72 17.98
CA LYS A 69 -2.55 6.32 17.74
C LYS A 69 -3.00 6.14 16.29
N ARG A 70 -2.07 6.26 15.34
CA ARG A 70 -2.32 6.10 13.89
C ARG A 70 -1.38 5.04 13.33
N ARG A 71 -1.87 3.81 13.37
CA ARG A 71 -1.06 2.63 13.07
C ARG A 71 -0.81 2.49 11.57
N PRO A 72 0.43 2.10 11.18
CA PRO A 72 0.71 1.64 9.82
C PRO A 72 -0.21 0.49 9.41
N SER A 73 -0.60 0.42 8.12
CA SER A 73 -1.50 -0.62 7.64
C SER A 73 -0.96 -2.03 7.87
N SER A 74 0.34 -2.25 7.68
CA SER A 74 1.01 -3.54 7.95
C SER A 74 0.90 -3.98 9.42
N GLU A 75 1.10 -3.05 10.37
CA GLU A 75 0.94 -3.35 11.79
C GLU A 75 -0.53 -3.63 12.18
N ALA A 76 -1.47 -2.98 11.50
CA ALA A 76 -2.89 -3.26 11.72
C ALA A 76 -3.23 -4.70 11.30
N LEU A 77 -2.72 -5.18 10.16
CA LEU A 77 -2.88 -6.55 9.70
C LEU A 77 -2.21 -7.54 10.66
N LEU A 78 -0.97 -7.29 11.08
CA LEU A 78 -0.27 -8.13 12.05
C LEU A 78 -1.05 -8.28 13.35
N ARG A 79 -1.50 -7.17 13.93
CA ARG A 79 -2.26 -7.20 15.19
C ARG A 79 -3.59 -7.91 15.08
N ARG A 80 -4.27 -7.77 13.92
CA ARG A 80 -5.48 -8.53 13.62
C ARG A 80 -5.18 -10.03 13.67
N LEU A 81 -4.12 -10.45 12.97
CA LEU A 81 -3.71 -11.85 12.93
C LEU A 81 -3.34 -12.42 14.30
N LEU A 82 -2.61 -11.66 15.12
CA LEU A 82 -2.20 -12.06 16.47
C LEU A 82 -3.38 -12.12 17.47
N LYS A 83 -4.51 -11.49 17.16
CA LYS A 83 -5.76 -11.64 17.89
C LYS A 83 -6.59 -12.86 17.47
N GLY A 84 -6.05 -13.69 16.56
CA GLY A 84 -6.75 -14.87 16.04
C GLY A 84 -7.64 -14.61 14.83
N GLU A 85 -7.75 -13.36 14.37
CA GLU A 85 -8.53 -13.02 13.19
C GLU A 85 -7.70 -13.26 11.92
N PRO A 86 -8.26 -13.85 10.85
CA PRO A 86 -7.54 -14.05 9.59
C PRO A 86 -7.33 -12.71 8.85
N LEU A 87 -6.46 -12.72 7.82
CA LEU A 87 -6.37 -11.61 6.88
C LEU A 87 -7.75 -11.31 6.27
N PRO A 88 -8.12 -10.03 6.15
CA PRO A 88 -9.37 -9.67 5.48
C PRO A 88 -9.28 -10.06 4.01
N ARG A 89 -10.33 -10.70 3.50
CA ARG A 89 -10.47 -11.06 2.08
C ARG A 89 -11.49 -10.10 1.45
N VAL A 90 -11.09 -9.37 0.43
CA VAL A 90 -11.87 -8.29 -0.19
C VAL A 90 -12.12 -8.54 -1.67
N ASN A 91 -11.04 -8.67 -2.44
CA ASN A 91 -10.98 -9.10 -3.83
C ASN A 91 -9.56 -9.54 -4.13
N SER A 92 -9.35 -10.24 -5.27
CA SER A 92 -8.06 -10.85 -5.59
C SER A 92 -6.88 -9.88 -5.51
N MET A 93 -7.01 -8.65 -5.98
CA MET A 93 -5.92 -7.67 -6.01
C MET A 93 -5.62 -7.10 -4.62
N VAL A 94 -6.65 -6.76 -3.84
CA VAL A 94 -6.51 -6.29 -2.45
C VAL A 94 -5.96 -7.41 -1.55
N ASP A 95 -6.34 -8.66 -1.80
CA ASP A 95 -5.87 -9.80 -1.03
C ASP A 95 -4.37 -10.04 -1.24
N VAL A 96 -3.84 -9.92 -2.47
CA VAL A 96 -2.39 -9.93 -2.74
C VAL A 96 -1.69 -8.77 -2.00
N CYS A 97 -2.26 -7.57 -2.06
CA CYS A 97 -1.73 -6.39 -1.38
C CYS A 97 -1.64 -6.61 0.15
N ASN A 98 -2.71 -7.10 0.78
CA ASN A 98 -2.74 -7.40 2.21
C ASN A 98 -1.76 -8.53 2.59
N TRP A 99 -1.66 -9.57 1.77
CA TRP A 99 -0.72 -10.67 1.98
C TRP A 99 0.72 -10.18 1.95
N CYS A 100 1.13 -9.43 0.93
CA CYS A 100 2.47 -8.85 0.83
C CYS A 100 2.75 -7.87 1.99
N SER A 101 1.78 -7.03 2.33
CA SER A 101 1.91 -6.08 3.45
C SER A 101 2.13 -6.79 4.79
N LEU A 102 1.44 -7.91 5.04
CA LEU A 102 1.66 -8.73 6.23
C LEU A 102 3.03 -9.41 6.23
N GLU A 103 3.43 -10.00 5.10
CA GLU A 103 4.68 -10.77 5.00
C GLU A 103 5.91 -9.87 5.12
N PHE A 104 5.92 -8.75 4.42
CA PHE A 104 7.05 -7.83 4.39
C PHE A 104 7.02 -6.75 5.48
N GLN A 105 5.94 -6.67 6.25
CA GLN A 105 5.73 -5.66 7.30
C GLN A 105 5.94 -4.22 6.83
N LEU A 106 5.53 -3.94 5.58
CA LEU A 106 5.56 -2.63 4.98
C LEU A 106 4.13 -2.12 4.71
N PRO A 107 3.86 -0.82 4.89
CA PRO A 107 2.59 -0.23 4.48
C PRO A 107 2.47 -0.22 2.95
N TYR A 108 1.34 -0.71 2.45
CA TYR A 108 0.98 -0.72 1.04
C TYR A 108 -0.24 0.18 0.81
N GLY A 109 -0.29 0.79 -0.37
CA GLY A 109 -1.46 1.42 -0.94
C GLY A 109 -1.77 0.79 -2.30
N LEU A 110 -3.06 0.65 -2.63
CA LEU A 110 -3.51 0.08 -3.90
C LEU A 110 -4.67 0.89 -4.45
N TYR A 111 -4.50 1.41 -5.65
CA TYR A 111 -5.39 2.41 -6.23
C TYR A 111 -5.81 2.03 -7.64
N ASP A 112 -7.09 2.19 -7.97
CA ASP A 112 -7.61 2.11 -9.34
C ASP A 112 -7.04 3.26 -10.17
N ALA A 113 -6.10 2.94 -11.07
CA ALA A 113 -5.40 3.92 -11.88
C ALA A 113 -6.33 4.67 -12.86
N ALA A 114 -7.48 4.08 -13.21
CA ALA A 114 -8.48 4.76 -14.04
C ALA A 114 -9.19 5.90 -13.30
N ARG A 115 -9.05 5.98 -11.99
CA ARG A 115 -9.64 7.01 -11.12
C ARG A 115 -8.62 8.04 -10.60
N ILE A 116 -7.36 7.89 -11.00
CA ILE A 116 -6.30 8.86 -10.76
C ILE A 116 -6.29 9.82 -11.95
N ASP A 117 -6.20 11.12 -11.68
CA ASP A 117 -6.28 12.15 -12.69
C ASP A 117 -4.92 12.90 -12.80
N GLY A 118 -4.26 12.76 -13.94
CA GLY A 118 -2.94 13.34 -14.19
C GLY A 118 -1.80 12.65 -13.45
N ASP A 119 -0.79 13.42 -13.09
CA ASP A 119 0.41 12.92 -12.43
C ASP A 119 0.20 12.68 -10.94
N VAL A 120 1.00 11.78 -10.38
CA VAL A 120 0.96 11.41 -8.95
C VAL A 120 2.14 12.02 -8.23
N GLU A 121 1.87 12.68 -7.12
CA GLU A 121 2.88 13.21 -6.21
C GLU A 121 2.78 12.55 -4.84
N LEU A 122 3.91 12.07 -4.29
CA LEU A 122 4.03 11.71 -2.90
C LEU A 122 4.63 12.89 -2.14
N ARG A 123 3.85 13.51 -1.28
CA ARG A 123 4.20 14.73 -0.55
C ARG A 123 3.62 14.74 0.86
N LEU A 124 3.91 15.76 1.63
CA LEU A 124 3.13 16.03 2.85
C LEU A 124 1.76 16.63 2.47
N GLY A 125 0.74 16.15 3.15
CA GLY A 125 -0.62 16.73 3.03
C GLY A 125 -0.61 18.19 3.44
N ARG A 126 -1.28 19.04 2.67
CA ARG A 126 -1.39 20.48 2.93
C ARG A 126 -2.39 20.75 4.07
N PRO A 127 -2.31 21.93 4.73
CA PRO A 127 -3.29 22.31 5.75
C PRO A 127 -4.73 22.23 5.25
N GLY A 128 -5.58 21.55 6.01
CA GLY A 128 -7.00 21.39 5.70
C GLY A 128 -7.32 20.31 4.66
N GLU A 129 -6.32 19.66 4.04
CA GLU A 129 -6.57 18.59 3.08
C GLU A 129 -7.15 17.33 3.76
N LEU A 130 -8.16 16.78 3.08
CA LEU A 130 -8.82 15.53 3.49
C LEU A 130 -9.40 14.81 2.27
N TYR A 131 -9.73 13.54 2.45
CA TYR A 131 -10.52 12.76 1.49
C TYR A 131 -11.47 11.80 2.21
N ALA A 132 -12.52 11.35 1.52
CA ALA A 132 -13.38 10.28 2.01
C ALA A 132 -12.62 8.96 2.00
N GLY A 133 -12.43 8.34 3.17
CA GLY A 133 -11.77 7.04 3.31
C GLY A 133 -12.69 5.88 2.92
N ILE A 134 -12.11 4.70 2.62
CA ILE A 134 -12.88 3.48 2.41
C ILE A 134 -13.56 3.09 3.72
N ARG A 135 -14.91 3.09 3.74
CA ARG A 135 -15.74 2.80 4.94
C ARG A 135 -15.38 3.67 6.16
N LYS A 136 -14.91 4.88 5.92
CA LYS A 136 -14.57 5.87 6.91
C LYS A 136 -15.10 7.23 6.45
N ASP A 137 -15.35 8.10 7.41
CA ASP A 137 -15.62 9.51 7.16
C ASP A 137 -14.38 10.21 6.58
N ALA A 138 -14.19 11.46 6.86
CA ALA A 138 -13.04 12.22 6.38
C ALA A 138 -11.71 11.71 6.95
N VAL A 139 -10.73 11.47 6.07
CA VAL A 139 -9.33 11.20 6.41
C VAL A 139 -8.55 12.49 6.26
N HIS A 140 -8.25 13.15 7.38
CA HIS A 140 -7.42 14.35 7.40
C HIS A 140 -5.95 13.96 7.18
N VAL A 141 -5.28 14.65 6.25
CA VAL A 141 -3.89 14.33 5.85
C VAL A 141 -2.89 15.44 6.09
N ASP A 142 -3.29 16.52 6.74
CA ASP A 142 -2.42 17.64 7.10
C ASP A 142 -1.10 17.15 7.73
N GLY A 143 0.03 17.53 7.15
CA GLY A 143 1.38 17.16 7.57
C GLY A 143 1.74 15.67 7.44
N ARG A 144 0.93 14.84 6.77
CA ARG A 144 1.16 13.39 6.63
C ARG A 144 1.71 13.03 5.26
N ILE A 145 2.44 11.92 5.21
CA ILE A 145 2.82 11.27 3.94
C ILE A 145 1.55 10.99 3.15
N THR A 146 1.42 11.57 1.96
CA THR A 146 0.16 11.58 1.21
C THR A 146 0.43 11.47 -0.29
N LEU A 147 -0.28 10.57 -0.96
CA LEU A 147 -0.40 10.54 -2.41
C LEU A 147 -1.48 11.51 -2.84
N ALA A 148 -1.17 12.33 -3.83
CA ALA A 148 -2.09 13.27 -4.43
C ALA A 148 -1.96 13.26 -5.96
N ASP A 149 -3.04 13.61 -6.63
CA ASP A 149 -3.15 13.91 -8.05
C ASP A 149 -3.70 15.33 -8.26
N VAL A 150 -4.05 15.70 -9.49
CA VAL A 150 -4.60 17.04 -9.76
C VAL A 150 -5.93 17.32 -9.04
N ARG A 151 -6.65 16.29 -8.62
CA ARG A 151 -7.89 16.40 -7.85
C ARG A 151 -7.66 16.50 -6.33
N GLY A 152 -6.43 16.33 -5.88
CA GLY A 152 -6.05 16.36 -4.47
C GLY A 152 -5.68 15.00 -3.89
N PRO A 153 -5.60 14.90 -2.55
CA PRO A 153 -5.12 13.70 -1.87
C PRO A 153 -6.04 12.48 -2.09
N PHE A 154 -5.44 11.28 -2.21
CA PHE A 154 -6.20 10.04 -2.39
C PHE A 154 -5.66 8.82 -1.63
N GLY A 155 -4.53 8.92 -0.98
CA GLY A 155 -3.98 7.79 -0.24
C GLY A 155 -2.87 8.18 0.73
N ASN A 156 -2.65 7.33 1.72
CA ASN A 156 -1.54 7.44 2.68
C ASN A 156 -1.20 6.06 3.26
N PRO A 157 -0.06 5.91 4.00
CA PRO A 157 0.36 4.60 4.54
C PRO A 157 -0.61 3.96 5.56
N THR A 158 -1.72 4.62 5.90
CA THR A 158 -2.71 4.16 6.89
C THR A 158 -4.09 3.90 6.29
N SER A 159 -4.49 4.65 5.26
CA SER A 159 -5.87 4.63 4.74
C SER A 159 -5.93 5.12 3.30
N ASP A 160 -6.67 4.42 2.46
CA ASP A 160 -6.90 4.78 1.07
C ASP A 160 -8.25 5.48 0.87
N SER A 161 -8.36 6.23 -0.21
CA SER A 161 -9.55 6.99 -0.60
C SER A 161 -10.62 6.08 -1.21
N ALA A 162 -11.87 6.33 -0.88
CA ALA A 162 -13.01 5.72 -1.57
C ALA A 162 -13.05 6.07 -3.07
N ARG A 163 -12.49 7.22 -3.47
CA ARG A 163 -12.43 7.65 -4.88
C ARG A 163 -11.60 6.70 -5.74
N THR A 164 -10.46 6.28 -5.24
CA THR A 164 -9.50 5.44 -5.98
C THR A 164 -9.53 3.98 -5.55
N MET A 165 -10.59 3.57 -4.86
CA MET A 165 -10.77 2.20 -4.36
C MET A 165 -10.79 1.19 -5.51
N VAL A 166 -9.99 0.11 -5.38
CA VAL A 166 -10.01 -1.03 -6.28
C VAL A 166 -11.28 -1.85 -6.09
N THR A 167 -11.92 -2.18 -7.20
CA THR A 167 -13.15 -3.00 -7.28
C THR A 167 -12.97 -4.14 -8.28
N THR A 168 -13.95 -5.00 -8.41
CA THR A 168 -13.95 -6.06 -9.43
C THR A 168 -14.04 -5.53 -10.88
N ALA A 169 -14.30 -4.24 -11.07
CA ALA A 169 -14.27 -3.59 -12.38
C ALA A 169 -12.90 -2.94 -12.69
N THR A 170 -11.96 -2.97 -11.77
CA THR A 170 -10.63 -2.38 -11.95
C THR A 170 -9.80 -3.24 -12.89
N THR A 171 -9.25 -2.63 -13.94
CA THR A 171 -8.36 -3.28 -14.91
C THR A 171 -6.94 -2.72 -14.91
N ARG A 172 -6.73 -1.56 -14.27
CA ARG A 172 -5.43 -0.90 -14.14
C ARG A 172 -5.25 -0.42 -12.72
N ALA A 173 -4.08 -0.62 -12.13
CA ALA A 173 -3.83 -0.20 -10.76
C ALA A 173 -2.45 0.44 -10.60
N LEU A 174 -2.37 1.37 -9.64
CA LEU A 174 -1.13 1.84 -9.04
C LEU A 174 -0.99 1.17 -7.68
N LEU A 175 0.09 0.40 -7.50
CA LEU A 175 0.49 -0.13 -6.20
C LEU A 175 1.66 0.68 -5.67
N VAL A 176 1.61 1.06 -4.40
CA VAL A 176 2.66 1.84 -3.73
C VAL A 176 3.07 1.15 -2.43
N ILE A 177 4.37 0.94 -2.28
CA ILE A 177 5.00 0.50 -1.03
C ILE A 177 5.60 1.73 -0.36
N PHE A 178 5.13 2.07 0.82
CA PHE A 178 5.67 3.17 1.61
C PHE A 178 6.83 2.66 2.48
N ALA A 179 7.96 2.41 1.84
CA ALA A 179 9.13 1.91 2.56
C ALA A 179 9.89 3.03 3.26
N PRO A 180 10.39 2.82 4.49
CA PRO A 180 11.28 3.77 5.14
C PRO A 180 12.57 3.98 4.34
N HIS A 181 13.10 5.21 4.34
CA HIS A 181 14.33 5.55 3.62
C HIS A 181 15.54 4.68 4.04
N GLU A 182 15.57 4.20 5.28
CA GLU A 182 16.62 3.33 5.82
C GLU A 182 16.67 1.95 5.16
N LEU A 183 15.60 1.51 4.51
CA LEU A 183 15.62 0.24 3.76
C LEU A 183 16.46 0.38 2.51
N ARG A 184 17.32 -0.63 2.27
CA ARG A 184 18.16 -0.68 1.07
C ARG A 184 17.30 -0.83 -0.18
N ALA A 185 17.66 -0.14 -1.26
CA ALA A 185 16.98 -0.24 -2.54
C ALA A 185 16.81 -1.68 -3.02
N GLY A 186 17.85 -2.52 -2.92
CA GLY A 186 17.78 -3.94 -3.29
C GLY A 186 16.74 -4.75 -2.49
N ALA A 187 16.51 -4.42 -1.22
CA ALA A 187 15.45 -5.08 -0.44
C ALA A 187 14.06 -4.69 -0.96
N ILE A 188 13.87 -3.43 -1.31
CA ILE A 188 12.59 -2.96 -1.86
C ILE A 188 12.36 -3.55 -3.25
N THR A 189 13.42 -3.68 -4.08
CA THR A 189 13.36 -4.36 -5.38
C THR A 189 12.85 -5.80 -5.22
N GLN A 190 13.38 -6.57 -4.27
CA GLN A 190 12.92 -7.95 -4.00
C GLN A 190 11.44 -7.98 -3.59
N VAL A 191 11.01 -7.02 -2.76
CA VAL A 191 9.59 -6.91 -2.35
C VAL A 191 8.70 -6.58 -3.55
N LEU A 192 9.13 -5.67 -4.44
CA LEU A 192 8.43 -5.34 -5.68
C LEU A 192 8.35 -6.55 -6.61
N ASP A 193 9.43 -7.32 -6.76
CA ASP A 193 9.46 -8.51 -7.62
C ASP A 193 8.46 -9.57 -7.15
N VAL A 194 8.43 -9.88 -5.85
CA VAL A 194 7.47 -10.83 -5.28
C VAL A 194 6.04 -10.30 -5.42
N THR A 195 5.83 -9.01 -5.18
CA THR A 195 4.50 -8.39 -5.29
C THR A 195 4.00 -8.42 -6.73
N SER A 196 4.86 -8.07 -7.69
CA SER A 196 4.55 -8.10 -9.13
C SER A 196 4.21 -9.51 -9.60
N ALA A 197 5.03 -10.51 -9.23
CA ALA A 197 4.79 -11.90 -9.57
C ALA A 197 3.42 -12.40 -9.04
N ARG A 198 3.08 -12.08 -7.79
CA ARG A 198 1.77 -12.44 -7.22
C ARG A 198 0.61 -11.70 -7.90
N MET A 199 0.78 -10.42 -8.23
CA MET A 199 -0.25 -9.69 -8.99
C MET A 199 -0.50 -10.34 -10.34
N THR A 200 0.55 -10.73 -11.05
CA THR A 200 0.42 -11.46 -12.33
C THR A 200 -0.24 -12.82 -12.13
N GLU A 201 0.21 -13.61 -11.16
CA GLU A 201 -0.30 -14.96 -10.93
C GLU A 201 -1.79 -15.01 -10.55
N PHE A 202 -2.25 -14.06 -9.73
CA PHE A 202 -3.59 -14.12 -9.13
C PHE A 202 -4.59 -13.11 -9.69
N THR A 203 -4.14 -12.22 -10.59
CA THR A 203 -5.01 -11.18 -11.17
C THR A 203 -4.75 -10.95 -12.67
N ASP A 204 -3.89 -11.74 -13.29
CA ASP A 204 -3.46 -11.59 -14.69
C ASP A 204 -2.80 -10.23 -15.00
N ALA A 205 -2.59 -9.37 -14.00
CA ALA A 205 -2.04 -8.04 -14.19
C ALA A 205 -0.60 -8.08 -14.67
N ALA A 206 -0.30 -7.35 -15.74
CA ALA A 206 1.06 -7.14 -16.22
C ALA A 206 1.65 -5.87 -15.59
N GLU A 207 2.88 -5.96 -15.10
CA GLU A 207 3.67 -4.78 -14.73
C GLU A 207 4.09 -4.04 -16.01
N THR A 208 3.66 -2.80 -16.17
CA THR A 208 3.98 -1.96 -17.33
C THR A 208 5.04 -0.91 -17.03
N ALA A 209 5.17 -0.53 -15.77
CA ALA A 209 6.22 0.37 -15.30
C ALA A 209 6.47 0.19 -13.81
N ARG A 210 7.68 0.58 -13.38
CA ARG A 210 8.12 0.54 -11.98
C ARG A 210 8.88 1.82 -11.66
N TRP A 211 8.78 2.27 -10.42
CA TRP A 211 9.59 3.34 -9.89
C TRP A 211 10.14 2.94 -8.51
N LEU A 212 11.38 3.33 -8.23
CA LEU A 212 12.05 3.10 -6.94
C LEU A 212 12.80 4.38 -6.55
N GLY A 213 12.54 4.89 -5.34
CA GLY A 213 13.17 6.08 -4.76
C GLY A 213 14.58 5.87 -4.25
#